data_a76ed0dd90b98b345ba8bd2131a60361
#
_entry.id   a76ed0dd90b98b345ba8bd2131a60361
#
_cell.length_a   1.000
_cell.length_b   1.000
_cell.length_c   1.000
_cell.angle_alpha   90.00
_cell.angle_beta   90.00
_cell.angle_gamma   90.00
#
_symmetry.space_group_name_H-M   'P 1'
#
loop_
_entity.id
_entity.type
_entity.pdbx_description
1 polymer ?
#
loop_
_entity_poly.entity_id
_entity_poly.type
_entity_poly.pdbx_seq_one_letter_code
_entity_poly.pdbx_strand_id
1 'polypeptide(L)'
;MADKPKKPEPEKEPRKPAGERLLATVKELRHPKRFWKDHRRLCIAAAALVLLGLAGVAVAYESLKRPADVHNPDAVFKPEKPKREVTKTVPWPMYGYDRARTRHLPAKGIVPPFRDLWRYTDRPLLEFPPVAAAGRLFFVNNNGYAISLDADTGKQLWKRRIGTLNASSPAYSKGRLYIVNLVPGHVVKMNARNGRVLWKKELPGRAESSPLVIGRTVYFGCEDGNLYAISTRNGNVRWSTPLGGAVKAAPAYYGGNLFVGDYGGYMNSVDAKTGKLNWQSGSLGPGFGGTGAFYSTPAVAFGRVYAGNNDSRVYSFETSGGELAWSYSTGGYAYSGPAVARTRHTGPTVYIGSFDNNVYALNAKNGEPRWIASAGGPVIGSLVVIGDIVYAAEFEGTSTTGYALKSGREVFHYSRGTYTPVVSDGNRLYLVGYSSISALEPFKYTARISRAVEAPKGKPRRSRGSGKAP
;
A
#
# COMPACT_ATOMS: atom_id res chain seq x y z
N MET A 1 -76.38 15.35 -68.82
CA MET A 1 -75.19 15.72 -68.07
C MET A 1 -74.11 14.74 -68.44
N ALA A 2 -73.12 15.18 -69.18
CA ALA A 2 -72.14 14.30 -69.78
C ALA A 2 -70.93 14.06 -68.80
N ASP A 3 -70.63 12.79 -68.63
CA ASP A 3 -69.57 12.28 -67.79
C ASP A 3 -68.21 12.54 -68.45
N LYS A 4 -67.24 13.18 -67.74
CA LYS A 4 -65.92 13.43 -68.24
C LYS A 4 -65.04 12.22 -68.03
N PRO A 5 -64.23 11.80 -69.00
CA PRO A 5 -63.35 10.64 -68.87
C PRO A 5 -62.16 10.95 -67.89
N LYS A 6 -61.87 9.99 -66.93
CA LYS A 6 -60.75 9.97 -66.05
C LYS A 6 -59.44 9.82 -66.88
N LYS A 7 -58.41 10.65 -66.57
CA LYS A 7 -57.05 10.48 -67.05
C LYS A 7 -56.46 9.20 -66.46
N PRO A 8 -55.66 8.45 -67.27
CA PRO A 8 -54.95 7.27 -66.73
C PRO A 8 -53.83 7.69 -65.77
N GLU A 9 -53.72 6.96 -64.62
CA GLU A 9 -52.61 7.07 -63.70
C GLU A 9 -51.30 6.63 -64.38
N PRO A 10 -50.15 7.27 -64.08
CA PRO A 10 -48.88 6.85 -64.61
C PRO A 10 -48.46 5.51 -64.05
N GLU A 11 -48.14 4.59 -64.91
CA GLU A 11 -47.62 3.24 -64.64
C GLU A 11 -46.32 3.33 -63.80
N LYS A 12 -46.26 2.77 -62.61
CA LYS A 12 -45.06 2.73 -61.77
C LYS A 12 -44.06 1.77 -62.38
N GLU A 13 -42.94 2.29 -62.88
CA GLU A 13 -41.78 1.47 -63.32
C GLU A 13 -41.39 0.46 -62.24
N PRO A 14 -41.09 -0.78 -62.62
CA PRO A 14 -40.65 -1.81 -61.69
C PRO A 14 -39.32 -1.45 -61.03
N ARG A 15 -39.27 -1.48 -59.70
CA ARG A 15 -38.00 -1.21 -58.92
C ARG A 15 -36.97 -2.24 -59.28
N LYS A 16 -35.84 -1.82 -59.88
CA LYS A 16 -34.68 -2.68 -60.17
C LYS A 16 -34.22 -3.44 -58.93
N PRO A 17 -33.79 -4.71 -59.05
CA PRO A 17 -33.33 -5.52 -57.91
C PRO A 17 -32.05 -4.89 -57.26
N ALA A 18 -31.88 -5.10 -55.95
CA ALA A 18 -30.86 -4.47 -55.13
C ALA A 18 -29.41 -4.64 -55.68
N GLY A 19 -29.12 -5.78 -56.32
CA GLY A 19 -27.80 -6.05 -56.93
C GLY A 19 -27.47 -5.17 -58.13
N GLU A 20 -28.51 -4.85 -59.01
CA GLU A 20 -28.28 -3.94 -60.14
C GLU A 20 -28.07 -2.48 -59.70
N ARG A 21 -28.69 -2.07 -58.58
CA ARG A 21 -28.44 -0.75 -58.00
C ARG A 21 -27.05 -0.63 -57.49
N LEU A 22 -26.51 -1.67 -56.80
CA LEU A 22 -25.13 -1.69 -56.29
C LEU A 22 -24.11 -1.60 -57.42
N LEU A 23 -24.34 -2.38 -58.51
CA LEU A 23 -23.46 -2.34 -59.71
C LEU A 23 -23.49 -1.01 -60.46
N ALA A 24 -24.68 -0.36 -60.51
CA ALA A 24 -24.80 0.99 -61.09
C ALA A 24 -24.01 2.03 -60.27
N THR A 25 -24.13 2.02 -58.94
CA THR A 25 -23.39 2.89 -58.04
C THR A 25 -21.88 2.66 -58.11
N VAL A 26 -21.42 1.41 -58.25
CA VAL A 26 -19.96 1.11 -58.44
C VAL A 26 -19.46 1.59 -59.82
N LYS A 27 -20.28 1.57 -60.89
CA LYS A 27 -19.92 2.15 -62.19
C LYS A 27 -19.85 3.68 -62.13
N GLU A 28 -20.70 4.34 -61.38
CA GLU A 28 -20.64 5.80 -61.18
C GLU A 28 -19.42 6.28 -60.43
N LEU A 29 -18.87 5.46 -59.51
CA LEU A 29 -17.61 5.72 -58.81
C LEU A 29 -16.38 5.84 -59.75
N ARG A 30 -16.46 5.28 -60.99
CA ARG A 30 -15.41 5.40 -62.02
C ARG A 30 -15.34 6.83 -62.64
N HIS A 31 -16.36 7.65 -62.41
CA HIS A 31 -16.37 9.05 -62.86
C HIS A 31 -16.57 10.00 -61.67
N PRO A 32 -15.53 10.23 -60.83
CA PRO A 32 -15.67 10.90 -59.54
C PRO A 32 -16.24 12.31 -59.61
N LYS A 33 -15.99 13.05 -60.72
CA LYS A 33 -16.51 14.42 -60.91
C LYS A 33 -18.05 14.44 -61.11
N ARG A 34 -18.61 13.43 -61.78
CA ARG A 34 -20.07 13.33 -62.05
C ARG A 34 -20.78 12.80 -60.79
N PHE A 35 -20.24 11.77 -60.14
CA PHE A 35 -20.74 11.24 -58.89
C PHE A 35 -20.79 12.31 -57.78
N TRP A 36 -19.72 13.11 -57.65
CA TRP A 36 -19.68 14.23 -56.70
C TRP A 36 -20.76 15.29 -56.98
N LYS A 37 -21.02 15.64 -58.25
CA LYS A 37 -22.04 16.62 -58.61
C LYS A 37 -23.45 16.16 -58.28
N ASP A 38 -23.76 14.89 -58.53
CA ASP A 38 -25.08 14.31 -58.34
C ASP A 38 -25.40 13.92 -56.89
N HIS A 39 -24.34 13.58 -56.09
CA HIS A 39 -24.48 13.15 -54.69
C HIS A 39 -23.79 14.08 -53.68
N ARG A 40 -23.53 15.33 -54.02
CA ARG A 40 -22.78 16.29 -53.21
C ARG A 40 -23.23 16.34 -51.74
N ARG A 41 -24.52 16.36 -51.48
CA ARG A 41 -25.09 16.38 -50.11
C ARG A 41 -24.79 15.12 -49.33
N LEU A 42 -24.87 13.96 -49.97
CA LEU A 42 -24.54 12.66 -49.35
C LEU A 42 -23.06 12.53 -49.07
N CYS A 43 -22.19 12.96 -49.99
CA CYS A 43 -20.73 12.98 -49.81
C CYS A 43 -20.31 13.90 -48.66
N ILE A 44 -20.94 15.08 -48.56
CA ILE A 44 -20.69 16.03 -47.46
C ILE A 44 -21.15 15.41 -46.11
N ALA A 45 -22.33 14.80 -46.07
CA ALA A 45 -22.84 14.15 -44.86
C ALA A 45 -21.96 12.95 -44.42
N ALA A 46 -21.51 12.13 -45.36
CA ALA A 46 -20.57 11.02 -45.09
C ALA A 46 -19.22 11.54 -44.59
N ALA A 47 -18.65 12.59 -45.21
CA ALA A 47 -17.42 13.22 -44.73
C ALA A 47 -17.57 13.82 -43.34
N ALA A 48 -18.71 14.47 -43.06
CA ALA A 48 -19.01 15.00 -41.73
C ALA A 48 -19.11 13.88 -40.65
N LEU A 49 -19.76 12.75 -40.97
CA LEU A 49 -19.82 11.60 -40.09
C LEU A 49 -18.45 10.98 -39.81
N VAL A 50 -17.59 10.88 -40.84
CA VAL A 50 -16.20 10.41 -40.66
C VAL A 50 -15.40 11.38 -39.77
N LEU A 51 -15.52 12.68 -39.98
CA LEU A 51 -14.86 13.69 -39.15
C LEU A 51 -15.37 13.67 -37.72
N LEU A 52 -16.67 13.50 -37.49
CA LEU A 52 -17.24 13.33 -36.16
C LEU A 52 -16.76 12.04 -35.50
N GLY A 53 -16.65 10.96 -36.26
CA GLY A 53 -16.08 9.69 -35.78
C GLY A 53 -14.62 9.84 -35.37
N LEU A 54 -13.79 10.49 -36.20
CA LEU A 54 -12.38 10.79 -35.90
C LEU A 54 -12.24 11.72 -34.69
N ALA A 55 -13.08 12.74 -34.57
CA ALA A 55 -13.12 13.62 -33.42
C ALA A 55 -13.50 12.85 -32.16
N GLY A 56 -14.50 11.95 -32.23
CA GLY A 56 -14.89 11.06 -31.14
C GLY A 56 -13.75 10.12 -30.70
N VAL A 57 -13.03 9.52 -31.64
CA VAL A 57 -11.84 8.71 -31.38
C VAL A 57 -10.73 9.54 -30.74
N ALA A 58 -10.48 10.76 -31.21
CA ALA A 58 -9.46 11.66 -30.63
C ALA A 58 -9.84 12.05 -29.18
N VAL A 59 -11.10 12.39 -28.92
CA VAL A 59 -11.58 12.69 -27.56
C VAL A 59 -11.48 11.46 -26.67
N ALA A 60 -11.87 10.27 -27.16
CA ALA A 60 -11.73 9.02 -26.42
C ALA A 60 -10.25 8.71 -26.12
N TYR A 61 -9.36 8.91 -27.09
CA TYR A 61 -7.91 8.72 -26.93
C TYR A 61 -7.32 9.65 -25.87
N GLU A 62 -7.65 10.95 -25.91
CA GLU A 62 -7.22 11.90 -24.87
C GLU A 62 -7.80 11.57 -23.47
N SER A 63 -9.06 11.13 -23.43
CA SER A 63 -9.71 10.69 -22.19
C SER A 63 -9.09 9.40 -21.61
N LEU A 64 -8.54 8.54 -22.46
CA LEU A 64 -7.84 7.31 -22.08
C LEU A 64 -6.42 7.58 -21.58
N LYS A 65 -5.81 8.70 -21.90
CA LYS A 65 -4.48 9.04 -21.41
C LYS A 65 -4.52 9.17 -19.89
N ARG A 66 -3.65 8.42 -19.21
CA ARG A 66 -3.40 8.65 -17.78
C ARG A 66 -2.82 10.06 -17.62
N PRO A 67 -3.29 10.84 -16.63
CA PRO A 67 -2.69 12.13 -16.33
C PRO A 67 -1.16 12.00 -16.16
N ALA A 68 -0.39 12.98 -16.59
CA ALA A 68 1.05 13.00 -16.39
C ALA A 68 1.40 13.07 -14.90
N ASP A 69 2.59 12.59 -14.55
CA ASP A 69 3.11 12.78 -13.20
C ASP A 69 3.33 14.26 -12.90
N VAL A 70 2.99 14.65 -11.67
CA VAL A 70 3.13 16.02 -11.19
C VAL A 70 4.48 16.19 -10.52
N HIS A 71 5.13 17.31 -10.77
CA HIS A 71 6.32 17.76 -10.03
C HIS A 71 6.18 19.25 -9.75
N ASN A 72 5.99 19.60 -8.47
CA ASN A 72 5.92 21.00 -8.01
C ASN A 72 7.24 21.35 -7.28
N PRO A 73 8.16 22.09 -7.92
CA PRO A 73 9.45 22.44 -7.32
C PRO A 73 9.33 23.39 -6.13
N ASP A 74 8.26 24.19 -6.07
CA ASP A 74 8.02 25.19 -5.01
C ASP A 74 7.35 24.61 -3.79
N ALA A 75 6.89 23.37 -3.86
CA ALA A 75 6.21 22.70 -2.78
C ALA A 75 7.11 22.55 -1.54
N VAL A 76 6.60 22.96 -0.36
CA VAL A 76 7.34 23.04 0.91
C VAL A 76 7.90 21.67 1.30
N PHE A 77 9.17 21.62 1.62
CA PHE A 77 9.85 20.43 2.12
C PHE A 77 10.66 20.76 3.38
N LYS A 78 10.33 20.11 4.50
CA LYS A 78 10.96 20.35 5.81
C LYS A 78 11.80 19.13 6.20
N PRO A 79 13.13 19.12 6.00
CA PRO A 79 13.98 17.97 6.26
C PRO A 79 14.25 17.73 7.76
N GLU A 80 13.29 17.93 8.62
CA GLU A 80 13.40 17.73 10.06
C GLU A 80 13.61 16.25 10.41
N LYS A 81 14.34 15.99 11.49
CA LYS A 81 14.44 14.64 12.06
C LYS A 81 13.13 14.34 12.80
N PRO A 82 12.42 13.25 12.49
CA PRO A 82 11.23 12.87 13.25
C PRO A 82 11.60 12.68 14.73
N LYS A 83 10.82 13.30 15.64
CA LYS A 83 10.99 13.11 17.08
C LYS A 83 10.67 11.65 17.43
N ARG A 84 11.60 10.99 18.12
CA ARG A 84 11.46 9.59 18.54
C ARG A 84 10.45 9.51 19.69
N GLU A 85 9.27 8.95 19.42
CA GLU A 85 8.21 8.78 20.43
C GLU A 85 8.18 7.36 21.06
N VAL A 86 8.98 6.45 20.52
CA VAL A 86 8.98 5.03 20.90
C VAL A 86 10.11 4.75 21.88
N THR A 87 9.80 4.00 22.94
CA THR A 87 10.74 3.67 24.02
C THR A 87 11.24 2.22 23.89
N LYS A 88 12.35 1.89 24.55
CA LYS A 88 12.87 0.52 24.60
C LYS A 88 11.86 -0.51 25.17
N THR A 89 10.98 -0.08 26.09
CA THR A 89 9.96 -0.96 26.70
C THR A 89 8.70 -1.08 25.87
N VAL A 90 8.50 -0.20 24.88
CA VAL A 90 7.38 -0.22 23.93
C VAL A 90 7.92 0.04 22.53
N PRO A 91 8.66 -0.92 21.97
CA PRO A 91 9.46 -0.70 20.76
C PRO A 91 8.61 -0.60 19.49
N TRP A 92 7.43 -1.23 19.42
CA TRP A 92 6.54 -1.21 18.26
C TRP A 92 5.06 -1.18 18.69
N PRO A 93 4.56 -0.04 19.19
CA PRO A 93 3.27 0.02 19.91
C PRO A 93 2.02 -0.01 19.02
N MET A 94 2.17 0.17 17.71
CA MET A 94 1.06 0.31 16.78
C MET A 94 1.46 -0.07 15.36
N TYR A 95 0.49 -0.28 14.50
CA TYR A 95 0.72 -0.43 13.06
C TYR A 95 1.56 0.75 12.53
N GLY A 96 2.57 0.45 11.72
CA GLY A 96 3.44 1.46 11.13
C GLY A 96 4.43 2.11 12.11
N TYR A 97 4.72 1.47 13.26
CA TYR A 97 5.76 1.82 14.22
C TYR A 97 5.44 3.04 15.11
N ASP A 98 5.30 4.22 14.55
CA ASP A 98 5.07 5.49 15.25
C ASP A 98 3.73 6.14 14.85
N ARG A 99 3.39 7.26 15.46
CA ARG A 99 2.14 7.97 15.19
C ARG A 99 2.06 8.54 13.78
N ALA A 100 3.19 8.91 13.20
CA ALA A 100 3.28 9.42 11.84
C ALA A 100 3.33 8.29 10.79
N ARG A 101 3.29 7.02 11.24
CA ARG A 101 3.33 5.82 10.40
C ARG A 101 4.57 5.75 9.51
N THR A 102 5.71 6.26 9.99
CA THR A 102 6.95 6.29 9.19
C THR A 102 7.52 4.93 8.86
N ARG A 103 7.16 3.88 9.61
CA ARG A 103 7.67 2.51 9.44
C ARG A 103 9.20 2.43 9.46
N HIS A 104 9.84 3.35 10.17
CA HIS A 104 11.28 3.45 10.26
C HIS A 104 11.76 3.29 11.69
N LEU A 105 12.35 2.14 12.01
CA LEU A 105 13.07 1.89 13.26
C LEU A 105 14.58 2.16 13.05
N PRO A 106 15.14 3.24 13.60
CA PRO A 106 16.57 3.54 13.48
C PRO A 106 17.38 2.67 14.45
N ALA A 107 17.34 1.35 14.28
CA ALA A 107 18.08 0.39 15.09
C ALA A 107 19.51 0.20 14.58
N LYS A 108 20.44 -0.01 15.50
CA LYS A 108 21.81 -0.42 15.17
C LYS A 108 21.99 -1.90 15.52
N GLY A 109 22.68 -2.66 14.67
CA GLY A 109 23.06 -4.04 14.95
C GLY A 109 21.99 -5.10 14.65
N ILE A 110 20.84 -4.71 14.11
CA ILE A 110 19.87 -5.66 13.53
C ILE A 110 20.20 -5.81 12.05
N VAL A 111 21.16 -6.64 11.75
CA VAL A 111 21.68 -6.87 10.40
C VAL A 111 21.86 -8.37 10.18
N PRO A 112 21.67 -8.88 8.94
CA PRO A 112 21.95 -10.28 8.61
C PRO A 112 23.45 -10.61 8.76
N PRO A 113 23.79 -11.91 8.92
CA PRO A 113 22.89 -13.03 8.93
C PRO A 113 22.05 -13.14 10.22
N PHE A 114 20.88 -13.74 10.10
CA PHE A 114 20.01 -14.01 11.25
C PHE A 114 19.92 -15.51 11.49
N ARG A 115 19.61 -15.87 12.76
CA ARG A 115 19.20 -17.23 13.13
C ARG A 115 17.77 -17.25 13.66
N ASP A 116 17.04 -18.34 13.39
CA ASP A 116 15.73 -18.58 13.97
C ASP A 116 15.86 -18.82 15.48
N LEU A 117 15.02 -18.14 16.27
CA LEU A 117 14.90 -18.35 17.70
C LEU A 117 13.72 -19.27 18.03
N TRP A 118 12.56 -18.90 17.54
CA TRP A 118 11.33 -19.63 17.73
C TRP A 118 10.34 -19.31 16.61
N ARG A 119 9.34 -20.19 16.48
CA ARG A 119 8.23 -20.01 15.56
C ARG A 119 6.91 -20.34 16.24
N TYR A 120 5.96 -19.42 16.14
CA TYR A 120 4.57 -19.63 16.48
C TYR A 120 3.78 -19.88 15.19
N THR A 121 2.86 -20.86 15.21
CA THR A 121 1.97 -21.17 14.08
C THR A 121 0.53 -21.17 14.59
N ASP A 122 -0.35 -20.49 13.85
CA ASP A 122 -1.81 -20.56 14.00
C ASP A 122 -2.42 -21.07 12.69
N ARG A 123 -3.66 -21.57 12.69
CA ARG A 123 -4.30 -22.02 11.44
C ARG A 123 -4.82 -20.86 10.59
N PRO A 124 -5.50 -19.83 11.19
CA PRO A 124 -6.02 -18.70 10.47
C PRO A 124 -4.92 -17.76 9.95
N LEU A 125 -5.24 -17.06 8.86
CA LEU A 125 -4.43 -16.01 8.29
C LEU A 125 -4.06 -14.93 9.32
N LEU A 126 -2.81 -14.47 9.25
CA LEU A 126 -2.26 -13.31 9.97
C LEU A 126 -1.97 -12.20 8.95
N GLU A 127 -3.00 -11.48 8.55
CA GLU A 127 -2.90 -10.46 7.51
C GLU A 127 -2.16 -9.20 7.98
N PHE A 128 -2.36 -8.82 9.25
CA PHE A 128 -1.76 -7.62 9.83
C PHE A 128 -0.66 -7.94 10.84
N PRO A 129 0.39 -7.08 10.92
CA PRO A 129 1.54 -7.34 11.77
C PRO A 129 1.20 -7.25 13.26
N PRO A 130 1.97 -7.95 14.11
CA PRO A 130 1.89 -7.78 15.54
C PRO A 130 2.38 -6.40 15.98
N VAL A 131 2.05 -6.03 17.21
CA VAL A 131 2.73 -4.98 17.95
C VAL A 131 3.60 -5.60 19.04
N ALA A 132 4.76 -4.99 19.28
CA ALA A 132 5.72 -5.42 20.29
C ALA A 132 5.74 -4.42 21.45
N ALA A 133 5.38 -4.89 22.65
CA ALA A 133 5.34 -4.05 23.85
C ALA A 133 5.44 -4.88 25.12
N ALA A 134 6.13 -4.37 26.12
CA ALA A 134 6.24 -4.97 27.46
C ALA A 134 6.70 -6.46 27.43
N GLY A 135 7.68 -6.79 26.58
CA GLY A 135 8.21 -8.14 26.42
C GLY A 135 7.24 -9.13 25.76
N ARG A 136 6.26 -8.62 25.02
CA ARG A 136 5.22 -9.44 24.38
C ARG A 136 4.95 -9.00 22.96
N LEU A 137 4.44 -9.96 22.17
CA LEU A 137 3.78 -9.67 20.91
C LEU A 137 2.27 -9.75 21.09
N PHE A 138 1.55 -8.83 20.43
CA PHE A 138 0.09 -8.81 20.38
C PHE A 138 -0.37 -8.70 18.94
N PHE A 139 -1.28 -9.56 18.52
CA PHE A 139 -1.83 -9.57 17.18
C PHE A 139 -3.25 -10.13 17.16
N VAL A 140 -3.91 -10.02 16.04
CA VAL A 140 -5.23 -10.60 15.80
C VAL A 140 -5.17 -11.44 14.52
N ASN A 141 -5.75 -12.64 14.56
CA ASN A 141 -5.91 -13.44 13.35
C ASN A 141 -7.26 -13.18 12.65
N ASN A 142 -7.38 -13.58 11.39
CA ASN A 142 -8.61 -13.35 10.63
C ASN A 142 -9.86 -13.99 11.24
N ASN A 143 -9.74 -15.05 12.04
CA ASN A 143 -10.88 -15.65 12.74
C ASN A 143 -11.31 -14.88 14.00
N GLY A 144 -10.84 -13.64 14.17
CA GLY A 144 -11.25 -12.73 15.25
C GLY A 144 -10.72 -13.12 16.64
N TYR A 145 -9.54 -13.78 16.72
CA TYR A 145 -8.88 -14.02 17.99
C TYR A 145 -7.75 -13.02 18.22
N ALA A 146 -7.81 -12.31 19.33
CA ALA A 146 -6.68 -11.55 19.85
C ALA A 146 -5.75 -12.50 20.64
N ILE A 147 -4.45 -12.40 20.37
CA ILE A 147 -3.42 -13.32 20.85
C ILE A 147 -2.26 -12.54 21.45
N SER A 148 -1.69 -13.04 22.55
CA SER A 148 -0.44 -12.55 23.10
C SER A 148 0.57 -13.67 23.19
N LEU A 149 1.78 -13.41 22.69
CA LEU A 149 2.94 -14.28 22.87
C LEU A 149 3.96 -13.62 23.80
N ASP A 150 4.72 -14.44 24.48
CA ASP A 150 5.98 -14.03 25.08
C ASP A 150 7.01 -13.76 23.97
N ALA A 151 7.64 -12.60 23.98
CA ALA A 151 8.53 -12.18 22.89
C ALA A 151 9.86 -12.96 22.87
N ASP A 152 10.29 -13.51 24.00
CA ASP A 152 11.55 -14.25 24.10
C ASP A 152 11.40 -15.70 23.65
N THR A 153 10.28 -16.31 23.95
CA THR A 153 10.07 -17.76 23.78
C THR A 153 9.05 -18.15 22.72
N GLY A 154 8.24 -17.18 22.22
CA GLY A 154 7.12 -17.45 21.32
C GLY A 154 5.94 -18.17 21.98
N LYS A 155 5.99 -18.45 23.30
CA LYS A 155 4.92 -19.14 24.01
C LYS A 155 3.66 -18.30 24.06
N GLN A 156 2.51 -18.90 23.73
CA GLN A 156 1.22 -18.24 23.86
C GLN A 156 0.87 -18.00 25.33
N LEU A 157 0.68 -16.72 25.69
CA LEU A 157 0.32 -16.30 27.04
C LEU A 157 -1.20 -16.28 27.22
N TRP A 158 -1.92 -15.82 26.21
CA TRP A 158 -3.38 -15.88 26.17
C TRP A 158 -3.89 -15.75 24.73
N LYS A 159 -5.10 -16.30 24.49
CA LYS A 159 -5.88 -16.18 23.23
C LYS A 159 -7.33 -15.89 23.62
N ARG A 160 -7.97 -14.88 23.00
CA ARG A 160 -9.34 -14.43 23.30
C ARG A 160 -10.10 -14.13 22.03
N ARG A 161 -11.29 -14.68 21.91
CA ARG A 161 -12.19 -14.35 20.81
C ARG A 161 -12.79 -12.97 21.02
N ILE A 162 -12.68 -12.09 20.02
CA ILE A 162 -13.19 -10.72 20.03
C ILE A 162 -14.15 -10.44 18.88
N GLY A 163 -14.20 -11.30 17.87
CA GLY A 163 -15.07 -11.16 16.71
C GLY A 163 -15.11 -12.45 15.89
N THR A 164 -15.53 -12.34 14.63
CA THR A 164 -15.56 -13.44 13.66
C THR A 164 -14.59 -13.22 12.49
N LEU A 165 -14.30 -11.96 12.16
CA LEU A 165 -13.32 -11.57 11.17
C LEU A 165 -12.60 -10.28 11.62
N ASN A 166 -11.27 -10.29 11.52
CA ASN A 166 -10.45 -9.13 11.82
C ASN A 166 -9.41 -8.89 10.71
N ALA A 167 -9.23 -7.62 10.36
CA ALA A 167 -8.26 -7.15 9.40
C ALA A 167 -7.60 -5.86 9.91
N SER A 168 -7.02 -5.89 11.10
CA SER A 168 -6.31 -4.74 11.68
C SER A 168 -5.23 -5.18 12.67
N SER A 169 -4.15 -4.38 12.78
CA SER A 169 -3.21 -4.50 13.91
C SER A 169 -3.80 -3.88 15.17
N PRO A 170 -3.51 -4.42 16.37
CA PRO A 170 -3.82 -3.74 17.62
C PRO A 170 -2.99 -2.46 17.80
N ALA A 171 -3.44 -1.56 18.69
CA ALA A 171 -2.60 -0.50 19.24
C ALA A 171 -2.40 -0.72 20.75
N TYR A 172 -1.15 -0.66 21.20
CA TYR A 172 -0.80 -0.75 22.62
C TYR A 172 -0.62 0.64 23.23
N SER A 173 -1.26 0.88 24.35
CA SER A 173 -1.04 2.09 25.15
C SER A 173 -1.26 1.82 26.62
N LYS A 174 -0.23 2.11 27.46
CA LYS A 174 -0.30 2.04 28.94
C LYS A 174 -0.93 0.75 29.48
N GLY A 175 -0.47 -0.42 29.00
CA GLY A 175 -0.97 -1.72 29.43
C GLY A 175 -2.36 -2.08 28.90
N ARG A 176 -2.84 -1.40 27.87
CA ARG A 176 -4.12 -1.66 27.21
C ARG A 176 -3.89 -1.89 25.72
N LEU A 177 -4.74 -2.74 25.14
CA LEU A 177 -4.85 -2.94 23.71
C LEU A 177 -6.16 -2.31 23.24
N TYR A 178 -6.10 -1.68 22.09
CA TYR A 178 -7.25 -1.17 21.35
C TYR A 178 -7.25 -1.87 20.01
N ILE A 179 -8.37 -2.50 19.64
CA ILE A 179 -8.49 -3.30 18.45
C ILE A 179 -9.79 -2.90 17.76
N VAL A 180 -9.69 -2.62 16.46
CA VAL A 180 -10.84 -2.42 15.59
C VAL A 180 -11.11 -3.75 14.92
N ASN A 181 -12.37 -4.19 14.93
CA ASN A 181 -12.77 -5.49 14.42
C ASN A 181 -13.70 -5.32 13.21
N LEU A 182 -13.45 -6.13 12.17
CA LEU A 182 -14.13 -6.01 10.89
C LEU A 182 -15.57 -6.55 10.94
N VAL A 183 -15.75 -7.77 11.50
CA VAL A 183 -17.07 -8.41 11.60
C VAL A 183 -17.25 -9.05 12.97
N PRO A 184 -18.29 -8.65 13.72
CA PRO A 184 -19.07 -7.43 13.51
C PRO A 184 -18.22 -6.19 13.72
N GLY A 185 -18.60 -5.05 13.09
CA GLY A 185 -17.90 -3.78 13.24
C GLY A 185 -17.94 -3.30 14.69
N HIS A 186 -16.81 -3.28 15.36
CA HIS A 186 -16.70 -2.78 16.72
C HIS A 186 -15.26 -2.46 17.14
N VAL A 187 -15.11 -1.64 18.17
CA VAL A 187 -13.83 -1.39 18.83
C VAL A 187 -13.81 -2.05 20.19
N VAL A 188 -12.71 -2.72 20.50
CA VAL A 188 -12.50 -3.40 21.80
C VAL A 188 -11.31 -2.78 22.51
N LYS A 189 -11.48 -2.50 23.82
CA LYS A 189 -10.36 -2.25 24.73
C LYS A 189 -10.12 -3.48 25.61
N MET A 190 -8.87 -3.91 25.67
CA MET A 190 -8.48 -5.08 26.45
C MET A 190 -7.35 -4.76 27.44
N ASN A 191 -7.26 -5.53 28.49
CA ASN A 191 -6.08 -5.57 29.36
C ASN A 191 -4.98 -6.38 28.65
N ALA A 192 -3.83 -5.77 28.36
CA ALA A 192 -2.74 -6.42 27.63
C ALA A 192 -2.11 -7.60 28.40
N ARG A 193 -2.15 -7.59 29.75
CA ARG A 193 -1.54 -8.64 30.58
C ARG A 193 -2.29 -9.97 30.50
N ASN A 194 -3.63 -9.94 30.53
CA ASN A 194 -4.46 -11.16 30.65
C ASN A 194 -5.53 -11.32 29.56
N GLY A 195 -5.62 -10.39 28.61
CA GLY A 195 -6.59 -10.45 27.52
C GLY A 195 -8.05 -10.17 27.92
N ARG A 196 -8.33 -9.70 29.16
CA ARG A 196 -9.70 -9.38 29.60
C ARG A 196 -10.23 -8.17 28.81
N VAL A 197 -11.41 -8.30 28.21
CA VAL A 197 -12.14 -7.19 27.60
C VAL A 197 -12.58 -6.22 28.70
N LEU A 198 -12.28 -4.94 28.54
CA LEU A 198 -12.63 -3.88 29.48
C LEU A 198 -13.86 -3.11 29.03
N TRP A 199 -13.99 -2.89 27.73
CA TRP A 199 -15.20 -2.41 27.07
C TRP A 199 -15.19 -2.80 25.59
N LYS A 200 -16.37 -2.88 25.01
CA LYS A 200 -16.64 -3.07 23.58
C LYS A 200 -17.63 -2.00 23.14
N LYS A 201 -17.38 -1.39 21.96
CA LYS A 201 -18.25 -0.40 21.36
C LYS A 201 -18.55 -0.79 19.94
N GLU A 202 -19.84 -0.96 19.62
CA GLU A 202 -20.30 -1.25 18.26
C GLU A 202 -20.18 -0.02 17.37
N LEU A 203 -19.92 -0.25 16.08
CA LEU A 203 -19.79 0.75 15.04
C LEU A 203 -20.95 0.61 14.05
N PRO A 204 -21.33 1.69 13.35
CA PRO A 204 -22.38 1.63 12.33
C PRO A 204 -22.01 0.76 11.13
N GLY A 205 -20.73 0.59 10.83
CA GLY A 205 -20.21 -0.15 9.69
C GLY A 205 -19.06 -1.07 10.04
N ARG A 206 -18.61 -1.83 9.06
CA ARG A 206 -17.38 -2.63 9.11
C ARG A 206 -16.17 -1.70 9.27
N ALA A 207 -15.12 -2.17 9.93
CA ALA A 207 -13.90 -1.38 10.08
C ALA A 207 -12.65 -2.27 10.10
N GLU A 208 -11.71 -1.97 9.21
CA GLU A 208 -10.41 -2.64 9.09
C GLU A 208 -9.22 -1.69 9.34
N SER A 209 -9.50 -0.42 9.59
CA SER A 209 -8.50 0.60 9.90
C SER A 209 -7.78 0.30 11.23
N SER A 210 -6.45 0.09 11.20
CA SER A 210 -5.65 -0.13 12.40
C SER A 210 -5.65 1.13 13.29
N PRO A 211 -6.06 1.02 14.58
CA PRO A 211 -6.28 2.19 15.42
C PRO A 211 -5.00 2.93 15.78
N LEU A 212 -5.15 4.22 16.04
CA LEU A 212 -4.13 5.12 16.55
C LEU A 212 -4.55 5.67 17.92
N VAL A 213 -3.68 5.54 18.92
CA VAL A 213 -3.98 6.03 20.28
C VAL A 213 -3.11 7.23 20.62
N ILE A 214 -3.75 8.37 20.90
CA ILE A 214 -3.07 9.59 21.35
C ILE A 214 -3.72 10.08 22.63
N GLY A 215 -2.98 10.10 23.73
CA GLY A 215 -3.48 10.53 25.03
C GLY A 215 -4.70 9.71 25.49
N ARG A 216 -5.88 10.34 25.49
CA ARG A 216 -7.15 9.71 25.91
C ARG A 216 -8.11 9.47 24.74
N THR A 217 -7.62 9.42 23.51
CA THR A 217 -8.42 9.25 22.31
C THR A 217 -7.88 8.12 21.44
N VAL A 218 -8.78 7.34 20.87
CA VAL A 218 -8.51 6.34 19.82
C VAL A 218 -9.09 6.86 18.52
N TYR A 219 -8.30 6.84 17.45
CA TYR A 219 -8.68 7.27 16.12
C TYR A 219 -8.63 6.10 15.15
N PHE A 220 -9.61 5.98 14.27
CA PHE A 220 -9.69 4.93 13.24
C PHE A 220 -10.71 5.31 12.16
N GLY A 221 -10.56 4.75 10.98
CA GLY A 221 -11.52 4.86 9.88
C GLY A 221 -12.58 3.76 9.95
N CYS A 222 -13.73 3.99 9.32
CA CYS A 222 -14.81 3.02 9.18
C CYS A 222 -15.32 2.99 7.73
N GLU A 223 -15.85 1.85 7.31
CA GLU A 223 -16.39 1.70 5.95
C GLU A 223 -17.71 2.45 5.73
N ASP A 224 -18.31 3.01 6.78
CA ASP A 224 -19.42 3.96 6.69
C ASP A 224 -19.03 5.35 6.17
N GLY A 225 -17.75 5.53 5.80
CA GLY A 225 -17.20 6.78 5.28
C GLY A 225 -16.75 7.78 6.33
N ASN A 226 -16.71 7.40 7.60
CA ASN A 226 -16.31 8.31 8.67
C ASN A 226 -14.93 7.99 9.25
N LEU A 227 -14.22 9.05 9.63
CA LEU A 227 -13.09 8.99 10.56
C LEU A 227 -13.62 9.25 11.98
N TYR A 228 -13.33 8.33 12.90
CA TYR A 228 -13.80 8.40 14.28
C TYR A 228 -12.71 8.77 15.26
N ALA A 229 -13.11 9.53 16.29
CA ALA A 229 -12.37 9.71 17.54
C ALA A 229 -13.22 9.26 18.72
N ILE A 230 -12.75 8.28 19.49
CA ILE A 230 -13.47 7.77 20.66
C ILE A 230 -12.63 7.86 21.92
N SER A 231 -13.30 7.94 23.07
CA SER A 231 -12.67 8.00 24.38
C SER A 231 -12.02 6.67 24.77
N THR A 232 -10.73 6.69 25.15
CA THR A 232 -10.06 5.52 25.72
C THR A 232 -10.68 5.06 27.05
N ARG A 233 -11.47 5.90 27.76
CA ARG A 233 -12.08 5.56 29.05
C ARG A 233 -13.24 4.59 28.86
N ASN A 234 -14.18 4.92 28.00
CA ASN A 234 -15.47 4.24 27.88
C ASN A 234 -15.93 3.91 26.44
N GLY A 235 -15.12 4.25 25.42
CA GLY A 235 -15.46 4.04 24.01
C GLY A 235 -16.49 5.00 23.43
N ASN A 236 -16.91 6.03 24.17
CA ASN A 236 -17.86 7.01 23.64
C ASN A 236 -17.23 7.85 22.54
N VAL A 237 -18.00 8.12 21.49
CA VAL A 237 -17.60 8.97 20.37
C VAL A 237 -17.40 10.40 20.91
N ARG A 238 -16.25 10.96 20.58
CA ARG A 238 -15.92 12.37 20.82
C ARG A 238 -16.33 13.23 19.64
N TRP A 239 -16.00 12.72 18.45
CA TRP A 239 -16.40 13.26 17.16
C TRP A 239 -16.30 12.16 16.08
N SER A 240 -17.04 12.35 15.00
CA SER A 240 -16.89 11.64 13.75
C SER A 240 -16.94 12.64 12.60
N THR A 241 -16.11 12.41 11.58
CA THR A 241 -15.99 13.30 10.43
C THR A 241 -16.27 12.50 9.17
N PRO A 242 -17.32 12.82 8.39
CA PRO A 242 -17.57 12.19 7.10
C PRO A 242 -16.48 12.62 6.10
N LEU A 243 -16.00 11.64 5.32
CA LEU A 243 -15.02 11.81 4.26
C LEU A 243 -15.62 11.42 2.91
N GLY A 244 -14.82 11.38 1.84
CA GLY A 244 -15.28 11.14 0.48
C GLY A 244 -15.70 9.70 0.15
N GLY A 245 -15.44 8.74 1.03
CA GLY A 245 -15.78 7.33 0.84
C GLY A 245 -15.34 6.46 2.01
N ALA A 246 -15.49 5.12 1.91
CA ALA A 246 -15.08 4.20 2.95
C ALA A 246 -13.63 4.45 3.41
N VAL A 247 -13.38 4.48 4.73
CA VAL A 247 -12.08 4.79 5.31
C VAL A 247 -11.45 3.51 5.85
N LYS A 248 -10.71 2.80 5.00
CA LYS A 248 -10.01 1.54 5.34
C LYS A 248 -8.58 1.79 5.80
N ALA A 249 -7.93 2.82 5.29
CA ALA A 249 -6.59 3.22 5.69
C ALA A 249 -6.51 3.55 7.19
N ALA A 250 -5.38 3.25 7.83
CA ALA A 250 -5.12 3.68 9.20
C ALA A 250 -4.68 5.16 9.22
N PRO A 251 -5.18 5.99 10.16
CA PRO A 251 -4.77 7.38 10.24
C PRO A 251 -3.32 7.51 10.72
N ALA A 252 -2.57 8.45 10.12
CA ALA A 252 -1.28 8.94 10.61
C ALA A 252 -1.48 10.28 11.33
N TYR A 253 -0.64 10.60 12.31
CA TYR A 253 -0.74 11.84 13.10
C TYR A 253 0.56 12.62 13.05
N TYR A 254 0.46 13.88 12.74
CA TYR A 254 1.57 14.83 12.79
C TYR A 254 1.05 16.27 13.02
N GLY A 255 1.75 17.02 13.89
CA GLY A 255 1.47 18.46 14.10
C GLY A 255 0.05 18.81 14.56
N GLY A 256 -0.64 17.93 15.28
CA GLY A 256 -2.03 18.16 15.72
C GLY A 256 -3.08 17.60 14.77
N ASN A 257 -2.70 17.16 13.57
CA ASN A 257 -3.60 16.71 12.52
C ASN A 257 -3.50 15.20 12.28
N LEU A 258 -4.61 14.60 11.88
CA LEU A 258 -4.72 13.25 11.35
C LEU A 258 -4.72 13.33 9.83
N PHE A 259 -4.00 12.38 9.21
CA PHE A 259 -3.94 12.23 7.76
C PHE A 259 -4.41 10.83 7.39
N VAL A 260 -5.37 10.75 6.47
CA VAL A 260 -5.98 9.46 6.08
C VAL A 260 -6.52 9.54 4.66
N GLY A 261 -6.32 8.47 3.91
CA GLY A 261 -6.93 8.30 2.59
C GLY A 261 -8.30 7.63 2.68
N ASP A 262 -9.15 7.87 1.70
CA ASP A 262 -10.46 7.25 1.56
C ASP A 262 -10.68 6.61 0.17
N TYR A 263 -11.75 5.86 0.05
CA TYR A 263 -12.12 5.16 -1.19
C TYR A 263 -12.80 6.07 -2.23
N GLY A 264 -13.17 7.30 -1.84
CA GLY A 264 -13.57 8.36 -2.76
C GLY A 264 -12.40 8.95 -3.55
N GLY A 265 -11.16 8.54 -3.21
CA GLY A 265 -9.95 8.98 -3.90
C GLY A 265 -9.34 10.24 -3.32
N TYR A 266 -9.62 10.54 -2.07
CA TYR A 266 -9.11 11.73 -1.40
C TYR A 266 -8.11 11.38 -0.30
N MET A 267 -7.06 12.19 -0.21
CA MET A 267 -6.23 12.32 0.99
C MET A 267 -6.78 13.46 1.83
N ASN A 268 -6.99 13.20 3.11
CA ASN A 268 -7.67 14.11 4.03
C ASN A 268 -6.75 14.52 5.19
N SER A 269 -6.85 15.78 5.63
CA SER A 269 -6.29 16.26 6.88
C SER A 269 -7.41 16.71 7.81
N VAL A 270 -7.44 16.14 9.01
CA VAL A 270 -8.47 16.39 10.01
C VAL A 270 -7.81 16.82 11.32
N ASP A 271 -8.26 17.91 11.94
CA ASP A 271 -7.80 18.33 13.27
C ASP A 271 -8.13 17.24 14.30
N ALA A 272 -7.12 16.71 14.97
CA ALA A 272 -7.27 15.57 15.85
C ALA A 272 -8.09 15.88 17.13
N LYS A 273 -8.15 17.14 17.55
CA LYS A 273 -8.88 17.57 18.75
C LYS A 273 -10.36 17.78 18.47
N THR A 274 -10.67 18.40 17.35
CA THR A 274 -12.03 18.87 17.03
C THR A 274 -12.77 18.01 16.01
N GLY A 275 -12.03 17.27 15.17
CA GLY A 275 -12.59 16.54 14.01
C GLY A 275 -12.84 17.43 12.79
N LYS A 276 -12.44 18.72 12.83
CA LYS A 276 -12.62 19.61 11.67
C LYS A 276 -11.76 19.14 10.50
N LEU A 277 -12.36 19.00 9.33
CA LEU A 277 -11.64 18.80 8.08
C LEU A 277 -10.88 20.07 7.74
N ASN A 278 -9.54 19.97 7.64
CA ASN A 278 -8.68 21.10 7.29
C ASN A 278 -8.54 21.24 5.79
N TRP A 279 -8.27 20.12 5.10
CA TRP A 279 -8.18 20.04 3.66
C TRP A 279 -8.48 18.62 3.17
N GLN A 280 -8.85 18.52 1.90
CA GLN A 280 -9.08 17.29 1.17
C GLN A 280 -8.51 17.45 -0.24
N SER A 281 -7.66 16.50 -0.67
CA SER A 281 -6.97 16.57 -1.97
C SER A 281 -7.19 15.27 -2.74
N GLY A 282 -7.68 15.40 -3.97
CA GLY A 282 -7.98 14.26 -4.84
C GLY A 282 -6.74 13.61 -5.45
N SER A 283 -6.85 12.33 -5.78
CA SER A 283 -5.91 11.65 -6.67
C SER A 283 -6.09 12.14 -8.12
N LEU A 284 -5.08 11.95 -8.96
CA LEU A 284 -5.15 12.27 -10.40
C LEU A 284 -6.06 11.28 -11.15
N GLY A 285 -6.28 10.09 -10.57
CA GLY A 285 -7.09 9.03 -11.13
C GLY A 285 -6.42 8.24 -12.27
N PRO A 286 -7.06 7.14 -12.69
CA PRO A 286 -6.54 6.28 -13.75
C PRO A 286 -6.79 6.82 -15.17
N GLY A 287 -7.49 7.93 -15.33
CA GLY A 287 -8.03 8.48 -16.56
C GLY A 287 -9.56 8.56 -16.52
N PHE A 288 -10.19 9.08 -17.56
CA PHE A 288 -11.65 9.30 -17.69
C PHE A 288 -12.29 10.14 -16.58
N GLY A 289 -11.50 10.98 -15.89
CA GLY A 289 -12.00 11.80 -14.78
C GLY A 289 -12.37 11.01 -13.51
N GLY A 290 -12.06 9.71 -13.47
CA GLY A 290 -12.23 8.90 -12.26
C GLY A 290 -11.15 9.18 -11.22
N THR A 291 -11.45 8.96 -9.94
CA THR A 291 -10.49 9.03 -8.84
C THR A 291 -9.96 7.64 -8.50
N GLY A 292 -8.70 7.55 -8.07
CA GLY A 292 -8.12 6.33 -7.52
C GLY A 292 -8.29 6.27 -6.01
N ALA A 293 -8.72 5.13 -5.46
CA ALA A 293 -8.91 4.96 -4.02
C ALA A 293 -7.57 4.93 -3.25
N PHE A 294 -7.49 5.59 -2.11
CA PHE A 294 -6.36 5.50 -1.18
C PHE A 294 -6.61 4.38 -0.15
N TYR A 295 -6.24 3.16 -0.51
CA TYR A 295 -6.19 2.03 0.43
C TYR A 295 -4.95 2.09 1.33
N SER A 296 -3.83 2.56 0.77
CA SER A 296 -2.55 2.68 1.44
C SER A 296 -2.63 3.55 2.70
N THR A 297 -2.16 3.02 3.82
CA THR A 297 -1.99 3.82 5.04
C THR A 297 -0.86 4.83 4.85
N PRO A 298 -1.13 6.14 4.94
CA PRO A 298 -0.14 7.17 4.67
C PRO A 298 1.00 7.18 5.71
N ALA A 299 2.16 7.68 5.29
CA ALA A 299 3.26 8.04 6.18
C ALA A 299 3.48 9.56 6.13
N VAL A 300 3.78 10.17 7.29
CA VAL A 300 3.99 11.62 7.39
C VAL A 300 5.41 11.91 7.85
N ALA A 301 6.16 12.64 7.04
CA ALA A 301 7.50 13.10 7.37
C ALA A 301 7.87 14.31 6.51
N PHE A 302 8.83 15.09 6.94
CA PHE A 302 9.41 16.20 6.16
C PHE A 302 8.40 17.26 5.68
N GLY A 303 7.31 17.47 6.43
CA GLY A 303 6.22 18.36 6.04
C GLY A 303 5.31 17.81 4.93
N ARG A 304 5.38 16.52 4.64
CA ARG A 304 4.66 15.84 3.56
C ARG A 304 3.89 14.62 4.06
N VAL A 305 2.81 14.31 3.36
CA VAL A 305 2.03 13.07 3.46
C VAL A 305 2.35 12.23 2.23
N TYR A 306 2.79 11.00 2.42
CA TYR A 306 3.11 10.06 1.34
C TYR A 306 2.13 8.90 1.38
N ALA A 307 1.58 8.53 0.23
CA ALA A 307 0.68 7.39 0.09
C ALA A 307 0.75 6.78 -1.30
N GLY A 308 0.52 5.48 -1.39
CA GLY A 308 0.22 4.80 -2.64
C GLY A 308 -1.26 4.84 -2.94
N ASN A 309 -1.62 4.62 -4.19
CA ASN A 309 -3.00 4.68 -4.68
C ASN A 309 -3.28 3.55 -5.69
N ASN A 310 -4.53 3.17 -5.85
CA ASN A 310 -4.93 2.14 -6.81
C ASN A 310 -4.98 2.64 -8.27
N ASP A 311 -4.69 3.91 -8.52
CA ASP A 311 -4.46 4.44 -9.87
C ASP A 311 -3.03 4.17 -10.38
N SER A 312 -2.27 3.34 -9.66
CA SER A 312 -0.87 3.00 -9.94
C SER A 312 0.09 4.18 -9.76
N ARG A 313 -0.14 5.00 -8.74
CA ARG A 313 0.74 6.12 -8.39
C ARG A 313 1.09 6.16 -6.92
N VAL A 314 2.23 6.77 -6.67
CA VAL A 314 2.66 7.24 -5.34
C VAL A 314 2.48 8.75 -5.32
N TYR A 315 1.91 9.26 -4.23
CA TYR A 315 1.59 10.67 -4.05
C TYR A 315 2.34 11.28 -2.88
N SER A 316 2.67 12.56 -3.00
CA SER A 316 3.17 13.40 -1.93
C SER A 316 2.38 14.68 -1.86
N PHE A 317 1.68 14.90 -0.73
CA PHE A 317 0.93 16.13 -0.46
C PHE A 317 1.62 16.94 0.63
N GLU A 318 1.46 18.25 0.63
CA GLU A 318 1.88 19.11 1.74
C GLU A 318 0.99 18.89 2.96
N THR A 319 1.59 18.84 4.16
CA THR A 319 0.80 18.71 5.40
C THR A 319 -0.02 19.94 5.74
N SER A 320 0.38 21.12 5.27
CA SER A 320 -0.25 22.41 5.59
C SER A 320 -1.55 22.64 4.85
N GLY A 321 -1.56 22.51 3.54
CA GLY A 321 -2.69 22.86 2.67
C GLY A 321 -3.18 21.71 1.79
N GLY A 322 -2.45 20.60 1.73
CA GLY A 322 -2.82 19.45 0.90
C GLY A 322 -2.42 19.61 -0.57
N GLU A 323 -1.62 20.62 -0.91
CA GLU A 323 -1.12 20.80 -2.27
C GLU A 323 -0.34 19.57 -2.73
N LEU A 324 -0.62 19.13 -3.95
CA LEU A 324 0.12 18.02 -4.57
C LEU A 324 1.53 18.48 -4.91
N ALA A 325 2.50 17.90 -4.20
CA ALA A 325 3.90 18.22 -4.39
C ALA A 325 4.54 17.43 -5.53
N TRP A 326 4.24 16.15 -5.59
CA TRP A 326 4.63 15.27 -6.68
C TRP A 326 3.77 14.02 -6.71
N SER A 327 3.69 13.41 -7.88
CA SER A 327 3.24 12.05 -8.09
C SER A 327 4.30 11.28 -8.86
N TYR A 328 4.29 9.95 -8.73
CA TYR A 328 5.16 9.03 -9.46
C TYR A 328 4.37 7.82 -9.90
N SER A 329 4.35 7.54 -11.21
CA SER A 329 3.66 6.39 -11.80
C SER A 329 4.45 5.11 -11.59
N THR A 330 3.78 4.09 -11.03
CA THR A 330 4.25 2.71 -10.94
C THR A 330 3.62 1.87 -12.05
N GLY A 331 4.14 0.67 -12.31
CA GLY A 331 3.59 -0.24 -13.32
C GLY A 331 2.29 -0.94 -12.90
N GLY A 332 1.89 -0.85 -11.62
CA GLY A 332 0.70 -1.49 -11.04
C GLY A 332 0.20 -0.77 -9.80
N TYR A 333 -0.88 -1.23 -9.20
CA TYR A 333 -1.47 -0.62 -8.00
C TYR A 333 -0.45 -0.48 -6.86
N ALA A 334 -0.39 0.68 -6.23
CA ALA A 334 0.45 0.97 -5.08
C ALA A 334 -0.35 0.87 -3.77
N TYR A 335 -0.77 -0.34 -3.38
CA TYR A 335 -1.49 -0.58 -2.12
C TYR A 335 -0.60 -0.56 -0.89
N SER A 336 0.69 -0.76 -1.08
CA SER A 336 1.69 -0.78 -0.01
C SER A 336 1.68 0.53 0.78
N GLY A 337 1.70 0.45 2.10
CA GLY A 337 1.97 1.61 2.94
C GLY A 337 3.45 1.99 2.86
N PRO A 338 3.80 3.25 2.52
CA PRO A 338 5.19 3.65 2.35
C PRO A 338 5.96 3.65 3.68
N ALA A 339 7.22 3.22 3.65
CA ALA A 339 8.17 3.52 4.70
C ALA A 339 8.95 4.78 4.34
N VAL A 340 9.12 5.70 5.31
CA VAL A 340 9.81 6.97 5.06
C VAL A 340 10.98 7.12 6.02
N ALA A 341 12.19 7.21 5.47
CA ALA A 341 13.40 7.25 6.26
C ALA A 341 14.39 8.30 5.77
N ARG A 342 15.19 8.82 6.72
CA ARG A 342 16.42 9.54 6.46
C ARG A 342 17.51 8.88 7.30
N THR A 343 18.49 8.31 6.67
CA THR A 343 19.64 7.70 7.35
C THR A 343 20.92 8.50 7.07
N ARG A 344 22.02 8.12 7.72
CA ARG A 344 23.33 8.71 7.41
C ARG A 344 23.83 8.40 6.00
N HIS A 345 23.28 7.33 5.38
CA HIS A 345 23.70 6.80 4.09
C HIS A 345 22.80 7.23 2.94
N THR A 346 21.55 7.64 3.26
CA THR A 346 20.57 8.09 2.29
C THR A 346 19.96 9.41 2.75
N GLY A 347 19.68 10.31 1.82
CA GLY A 347 18.82 11.46 2.07
C GLY A 347 17.38 11.01 2.40
N PRO A 348 16.46 11.96 2.60
CA PRO A 348 15.03 11.65 2.76
C PRO A 348 14.52 10.80 1.60
N THR A 349 13.98 9.61 1.91
CA THR A 349 13.57 8.61 0.91
C THR A 349 12.25 7.97 1.32
N VAL A 350 11.38 7.78 0.35
CA VAL A 350 10.12 7.01 0.43
C VAL A 350 10.37 5.65 -0.19
N TYR A 351 10.10 4.58 0.55
CA TYR A 351 10.18 3.20 0.06
C TYR A 351 8.77 2.66 -0.03
N ILE A 352 8.38 2.12 -1.19
CA ILE A 352 7.03 1.62 -1.43
C ILE A 352 7.06 0.43 -2.40
N GLY A 353 6.14 -0.51 -2.20
CA GLY A 353 5.94 -1.65 -3.09
C GLY A 353 4.75 -1.44 -4.02
N SER A 354 4.73 -2.16 -5.12
CA SER A 354 3.66 -2.11 -6.11
C SER A 354 3.28 -3.52 -6.60
N PHE A 355 2.09 -3.63 -7.18
CA PHE A 355 1.60 -4.82 -7.86
C PHE A 355 2.41 -5.20 -9.10
N ASP A 356 3.26 -4.31 -9.60
CA ASP A 356 4.18 -4.58 -10.73
C ASP A 356 5.43 -5.37 -10.33
N ASN A 357 5.43 -5.97 -9.14
CA ASN A 357 6.52 -6.75 -8.58
C ASN A 357 7.80 -5.95 -8.25
N ASN A 358 7.67 -4.64 -8.07
CA ASN A 358 8.81 -3.80 -7.76
C ASN A 358 8.72 -3.14 -6.37
N VAL A 359 9.89 -2.91 -5.80
CA VAL A 359 10.13 -2.03 -4.66
C VAL A 359 10.81 -0.77 -5.18
N TYR A 360 10.21 0.36 -4.88
CA TYR A 360 10.68 1.68 -5.29
C TYR A 360 11.30 2.43 -4.11
N ALA A 361 12.44 3.04 -4.32
CA ALA A 361 13.01 4.05 -3.43
C ALA A 361 12.99 5.40 -4.14
N LEU A 362 12.07 6.27 -3.70
CA LEU A 362 11.86 7.58 -4.30
C LEU A 362 12.45 8.68 -3.42
N ASN A 363 13.02 9.70 -4.03
CA ASN A 363 13.42 10.91 -3.33
C ASN A 363 12.19 11.57 -2.70
N ALA A 364 12.16 11.70 -1.38
CA ALA A 364 11.00 12.24 -0.67
C ALA A 364 10.66 13.70 -1.06
N LYS A 365 11.63 14.48 -1.57
CA LYS A 365 11.43 15.87 -1.98
C LYS A 365 10.71 16.00 -3.33
N ASN A 366 11.16 15.21 -4.33
CA ASN A 366 10.72 15.41 -5.72
C ASN A 366 10.16 14.16 -6.41
N GLY A 367 10.08 13.01 -5.73
CA GLY A 367 9.52 11.79 -6.28
C GLY A 367 10.43 11.03 -7.26
N GLU A 368 11.61 11.55 -7.60
CA GLU A 368 12.53 10.88 -8.52
C GLU A 368 13.03 9.54 -7.94
N PRO A 369 13.12 8.49 -8.77
CA PRO A 369 13.61 7.20 -8.30
C PRO A 369 15.12 7.28 -7.98
N ARG A 370 15.49 6.78 -6.79
CA ARG A 370 16.88 6.53 -6.41
C ARG A 370 17.33 5.16 -6.90
N TRP A 371 16.44 4.20 -6.77
CA TRP A 371 16.56 2.84 -7.30
C TRP A 371 15.19 2.16 -7.36
N ILE A 372 15.10 1.16 -8.22
CA ILE A 372 13.96 0.24 -8.35
C ILE A 372 14.54 -1.16 -8.30
N ALA A 373 13.95 -2.04 -7.49
CA ALA A 373 14.38 -3.43 -7.34
C ALA A 373 13.19 -4.37 -7.55
N SER A 374 13.41 -5.47 -8.27
CA SER A 374 12.41 -6.53 -8.41
C SER A 374 12.26 -7.30 -7.10
N ALA A 375 11.03 -7.61 -6.73
CA ALA A 375 10.67 -8.37 -5.53
C ALA A 375 10.27 -9.83 -5.84
N GLY A 376 10.30 -10.26 -7.11
CA GLY A 376 9.90 -11.62 -7.49
C GLY A 376 8.38 -11.82 -7.58
N GLY A 377 7.56 -11.00 -6.92
CA GLY A 377 6.11 -11.03 -6.93
C GLY A 377 5.48 -9.71 -6.46
N PRO A 378 4.12 -9.58 -6.52
CA PRO A 378 3.42 -8.37 -6.11
C PRO A 378 3.71 -7.99 -4.65
N VAL A 379 3.99 -6.70 -4.39
CA VAL A 379 4.25 -6.17 -3.06
C VAL A 379 3.10 -5.26 -2.64
N ILE A 380 2.18 -5.81 -1.86
CA ILE A 380 0.98 -5.09 -1.38
C ILE A 380 1.10 -4.68 0.09
N GLY A 381 1.86 -5.43 0.88
CA GLY A 381 2.10 -5.13 2.29
C GLY A 381 2.95 -3.87 2.48
N SER A 382 2.74 -3.21 3.61
CA SER A 382 3.51 -2.01 3.94
C SER A 382 4.99 -2.34 4.14
N LEU A 383 5.88 -1.60 3.51
CA LEU A 383 7.32 -1.75 3.71
C LEU A 383 7.74 -1.28 5.11
N VAL A 384 8.87 -1.80 5.59
CA VAL A 384 9.45 -1.45 6.89
C VAL A 384 10.95 -1.23 6.74
N VAL A 385 11.45 -0.13 7.28
CA VAL A 385 12.89 0.17 7.37
C VAL A 385 13.37 -0.11 8.78
N ILE A 386 14.37 -0.99 8.92
CA ILE A 386 15.07 -1.26 10.18
C ILE A 386 16.57 -1.05 9.95
N GLY A 387 17.13 -0.09 10.63
CA GLY A 387 18.53 0.33 10.40
C GLY A 387 18.75 0.81 8.96
N ASP A 388 19.60 0.12 8.22
CA ASP A 388 19.95 0.44 6.83
C ASP A 388 19.35 -0.56 5.81
N ILE A 389 18.29 -1.27 6.19
CA ILE A 389 17.61 -2.27 5.35
C ILE A 389 16.12 -1.95 5.27
N VAL A 390 15.55 -1.96 4.06
CA VAL A 390 14.11 -1.98 3.83
C VAL A 390 13.66 -3.39 3.55
N TYR A 391 12.60 -3.81 4.23
CA TYR A 391 12.01 -5.15 4.10
C TYR A 391 10.69 -5.06 3.36
N ALA A 392 10.50 -5.98 2.43
CA ALA A 392 9.26 -6.21 1.67
C ALA A 392 8.85 -7.66 1.79
N ALA A 393 7.54 -7.93 1.79
CA ALA A 393 6.99 -9.28 1.69
C ALA A 393 6.15 -9.38 0.40
N GLU A 394 6.29 -10.48 -0.29
CA GLU A 394 5.53 -10.78 -1.50
C GLU A 394 4.11 -11.24 -1.15
N PHE A 395 3.15 -10.89 -1.97
CA PHE A 395 1.75 -11.27 -1.74
C PHE A 395 1.45 -12.72 -2.14
N GLU A 396 1.88 -13.10 -3.34
CA GLU A 396 1.67 -14.46 -3.89
C GLU A 396 2.84 -15.39 -3.58
N GLY A 397 4.01 -14.82 -3.28
CA GLY A 397 5.16 -15.53 -2.80
C GLY A 397 5.07 -15.90 -1.32
N THR A 398 6.03 -16.65 -0.83
CA THR A 398 6.17 -16.98 0.59
C THR A 398 7.47 -16.44 1.16
N SER A 399 7.92 -15.29 0.65
CA SER A 399 9.22 -14.74 1.02
C SER A 399 9.13 -13.34 1.61
N THR A 400 10.10 -13.03 2.45
CA THR A 400 10.42 -11.66 2.90
C THR A 400 11.83 -11.35 2.47
N THR A 401 11.98 -10.27 1.69
CA THR A 401 13.26 -9.82 1.15
C THR A 401 13.67 -8.50 1.78
N GLY A 402 14.95 -8.37 2.12
CA GLY A 402 15.56 -7.15 2.63
C GLY A 402 16.52 -6.54 1.63
N TYR A 403 16.33 -5.26 1.33
CA TYR A 403 17.15 -4.50 0.38
C TYR A 403 17.97 -3.43 1.10
N ALA A 404 19.24 -3.29 0.73
CA ALA A 404 20.10 -2.21 1.22
C ALA A 404 19.54 -0.85 0.81
N LEU A 405 19.32 0.06 1.76
CA LEU A 405 18.67 1.36 1.52
C LEU A 405 19.37 2.20 0.43
N LYS A 406 20.70 2.10 0.33
CA LYS A 406 21.50 2.90 -0.59
C LYS A 406 21.39 2.46 -2.05
N SER A 407 21.30 1.14 -2.30
CA SER A 407 21.48 0.56 -3.64
C SER A 407 20.34 -0.28 -4.13
N GLY A 408 19.36 -0.64 -3.31
CA GLY A 408 18.33 -1.60 -3.66
C GLY A 408 18.82 -3.04 -3.81
N ARG A 409 20.12 -3.30 -3.54
CA ARG A 409 20.65 -4.67 -3.61
C ARG A 409 20.03 -5.53 -2.51
N GLU A 410 19.61 -6.74 -2.86
CA GLU A 410 19.20 -7.75 -1.90
C GLU A 410 20.34 -8.09 -0.93
N VAL A 411 20.05 -8.03 0.38
CA VAL A 411 20.99 -8.34 1.47
C VAL A 411 20.43 -9.35 2.46
N PHE A 412 19.15 -9.69 2.31
CA PHE A 412 18.46 -10.66 3.14
C PHE A 412 17.33 -11.31 2.34
N HIS A 413 17.21 -12.63 2.46
CA HIS A 413 16.10 -13.41 1.93
C HIS A 413 15.66 -14.43 2.97
N TYR A 414 14.36 -14.53 3.19
CA TYR A 414 13.76 -15.52 4.08
C TYR A 414 12.56 -16.13 3.38
N SER A 415 12.64 -17.44 3.10
CA SER A 415 11.66 -18.19 2.30
C SER A 415 10.33 -18.43 3.03
N ARG A 416 9.92 -17.51 3.88
CA ARG A 416 8.65 -17.49 4.59
C ARG A 416 8.32 -16.04 4.89
N GLY A 417 7.11 -15.65 4.61
CA GLY A 417 6.63 -14.29 4.80
C GLY A 417 5.56 -14.00 3.77
N THR A 418 4.55 -13.26 4.16
CA THR A 418 3.52 -12.81 3.24
C THR A 418 2.78 -11.63 3.85
N TYR A 419 2.15 -10.79 3.04
CA TYR A 419 1.43 -9.57 3.41
C TYR A 419 2.27 -8.49 4.10
N THR A 420 2.81 -8.77 5.26
CA THR A 420 3.57 -7.79 6.06
C THR A 420 4.94 -8.33 6.38
N PRO A 421 6.02 -7.58 6.07
CA PRO A 421 7.35 -8.16 6.17
C PRO A 421 7.81 -8.40 7.60
N VAL A 422 7.99 -7.34 8.38
CA VAL A 422 8.61 -7.48 9.70
C VAL A 422 8.12 -6.41 10.69
N VAL A 423 8.18 -6.75 11.98
CA VAL A 423 8.27 -5.78 13.07
C VAL A 423 9.49 -6.11 13.93
N SER A 424 9.90 -5.20 14.81
CA SER A 424 11.08 -5.41 15.64
C SER A 424 10.90 -4.85 17.05
N ASP A 425 11.51 -5.50 18.01
CA ASP A 425 11.64 -5.01 19.40
C ASP A 425 12.92 -4.20 19.62
N GLY A 426 13.70 -3.97 18.57
CA GLY A 426 14.99 -3.29 18.63
C GLY A 426 16.19 -4.23 18.85
N ASN A 427 15.94 -5.53 19.07
CA ASN A 427 16.96 -6.57 19.21
C ASN A 427 16.76 -7.71 18.20
N ARG A 428 15.49 -7.98 17.82
CA ARG A 428 15.06 -9.10 16.97
C ARG A 428 14.16 -8.60 15.86
N LEU A 429 14.02 -9.42 14.84
CA LEU A 429 12.98 -9.32 13.83
C LEU A 429 11.90 -10.35 14.13
N TYR A 430 10.64 -9.96 13.92
CA TYR A 430 9.49 -10.85 13.92
C TYR A 430 8.89 -10.82 12.53
N LEU A 431 9.08 -11.91 11.78
CA LEU A 431 8.52 -12.06 10.44
C LEU A 431 7.14 -12.66 10.52
N VAL A 432 6.23 -12.08 9.75
CA VAL A 432 4.85 -12.54 9.63
C VAL A 432 4.73 -13.38 8.36
N GLY A 433 4.42 -14.66 8.54
CA GLY A 433 4.01 -15.54 7.44
C GLY A 433 2.51 -15.61 7.33
N TYR A 434 2.01 -16.41 6.38
CA TYR A 434 0.57 -16.57 6.14
C TYR A 434 -0.22 -16.87 7.44
N SER A 435 0.29 -17.79 8.25
CA SER A 435 -0.33 -18.22 9.52
C SER A 435 0.71 -18.41 10.63
N SER A 436 1.83 -17.73 10.55
CA SER A 436 2.92 -17.92 11.51
C SER A 436 3.67 -16.62 11.81
N ILE A 437 4.33 -16.57 12.97
CA ILE A 437 5.29 -15.54 13.33
C ILE A 437 6.60 -16.25 13.68
N SER A 438 7.69 -15.85 13.02
CA SER A 438 9.05 -16.33 13.30
C SER A 438 9.86 -15.21 13.94
N ALA A 439 10.54 -15.51 15.05
CA ALA A 439 11.50 -14.57 15.65
C ALA A 439 12.91 -14.90 15.18
N LEU A 440 13.60 -13.88 14.72
CA LEU A 440 14.98 -13.97 14.25
C LEU A 440 15.87 -13.02 15.05
N GLU A 441 17.08 -13.45 15.36
CA GLU A 441 18.08 -12.57 15.96
C GLU A 441 19.35 -12.48 15.09
N PRO A 442 20.08 -11.34 15.11
CA PRO A 442 21.35 -11.24 14.41
C PRO A 442 22.35 -12.28 14.91
N PHE A 443 22.93 -13.03 13.98
CA PHE A 443 23.95 -14.01 14.29
C PHE A 443 25.33 -13.34 14.31
N LYS A 444 25.89 -13.16 15.50
CA LYS A 444 27.27 -12.66 15.62
C LYS A 444 28.24 -13.80 15.35
N TYR A 445 28.93 -13.74 14.24
CA TYR A 445 30.04 -14.63 13.96
C TYR A 445 31.15 -14.35 14.97
N THR A 446 31.25 -15.18 16.01
CA THR A 446 32.42 -15.10 16.90
C THR A 446 33.57 -15.79 16.21
N ALA A 447 34.70 -15.10 16.02
CA ALA A 447 35.88 -15.55 15.32
C ALA A 447 36.50 -16.88 15.87
N ARG A 448 35.89 -17.50 16.87
CA ARG A 448 36.22 -18.84 17.37
C ARG A 448 35.89 -19.97 16.42
N ILE A 449 34.92 -19.77 15.50
CA ILE A 449 34.51 -20.83 14.55
C ILE A 449 35.46 -20.87 13.33
N SER A 450 36.06 -19.75 12.96
CA SER A 450 37.01 -19.72 11.84
C SER A 450 38.32 -20.51 12.11
N ARG A 451 38.65 -20.79 13.36
CA ARG A 451 39.79 -21.68 13.70
C ARG A 451 39.48 -23.17 13.65
N ALA A 452 38.22 -23.54 13.63
CA ALA A 452 37.80 -24.94 13.56
C ALA A 452 37.63 -25.46 12.11
N VAL A 453 37.61 -24.58 11.13
CA VAL A 453 37.47 -24.92 9.70
C VAL A 453 38.83 -24.92 8.95
N GLU A 454 39.90 -24.38 9.55
CA GLU A 454 41.23 -24.63 9.01
C GLU A 454 41.67 -26.05 9.40
N ALA A 455 41.46 -27.00 8.50
CA ALA A 455 42.03 -28.32 8.63
C ALA A 455 43.55 -28.22 8.82
N PRO A 456 44.16 -28.97 9.73
CA PRO A 456 45.62 -28.89 9.96
C PRO A 456 46.30 -29.26 8.66
N LYS A 457 47.05 -28.31 8.07
CA LYS A 457 47.97 -28.62 6.95
C LYS A 457 48.94 -29.71 7.43
N GLY A 458 48.72 -30.93 6.97
CA GLY A 458 49.58 -32.04 7.21
C GLY A 458 51.01 -31.69 6.79
N LYS A 459 51.95 -31.79 7.73
CA LYS A 459 53.39 -31.68 7.41
C LYS A 459 53.73 -32.75 6.36
N PRO A 460 54.50 -32.43 5.30
CA PRO A 460 54.91 -33.44 4.32
C PRO A 460 55.81 -34.48 5.03
N ARG A 461 55.43 -35.73 4.91
CA ARG A 461 56.23 -36.88 5.32
C ARG A 461 57.58 -36.84 4.56
N ARG A 462 58.71 -36.60 5.25
CA ARG A 462 60.03 -36.84 4.71
C ARG A 462 60.19 -38.31 4.41
N SER A 463 60.36 -38.65 3.15
CA SER A 463 60.80 -40.00 2.69
C SER A 463 62.23 -40.24 3.20
N ARG A 464 62.40 -41.22 4.10
CA ARG A 464 63.75 -41.80 4.41
C ARG A 464 64.15 -42.63 3.20
N GLY A 465 65.16 -42.16 2.52
CA GLY A 465 65.84 -42.92 1.52
C GLY A 465 66.61 -44.05 2.20
N SER A 466 66.32 -45.26 1.72
CA SER A 466 67.16 -46.43 1.99
C SER A 466 68.31 -46.39 1.03
N GLY A 467 69.52 -46.18 1.59
CA GLY A 467 70.75 -46.43 0.86
C GLY A 467 71.41 -47.70 1.33
N LYS A 468 71.72 -48.49 0.36
CA LYS A 468 72.93 -49.29 0.09
C LYS A 468 73.05 -50.73 0.47
N ALA A 469 73.36 -51.31 -0.58
CA ALA A 469 74.11 -52.52 -0.86
C ALA A 469 75.62 -52.46 -0.42
N PRO A 470 76.39 -53.51 -0.43
CA PRO A 470 76.99 -53.93 -1.71
C PRO A 470 76.44 -55.18 -2.31
#